data_f230ef5a617bdcb79fef6034b0ba2909
#
_entry.id   f230ef5a617bdcb79fef6034b0ba2909
#
_cell.length_a   1.000
_cell.length_b   1.000
_cell.length_c   1.000
_cell.angle_alpha   90.00
_cell.angle_beta   90.00
_cell.angle_gamma   90.00
#
_symmetry.space_group_name_H-M   'P 1'
#
loop_
_entity.id
_entity.type
_entity.pdbx_description
1 polymer ?
#
loop_
_entity_poly.entity_id
_entity_poly.type
_entity_poly.pdbx_seq_one_letter_code
_entity_poly.pdbx_strand_id
1 'polypeptide(L)'
;MVSLTKKEAQAVIVHSESFPKSPALRGVAMGSLHKKDRIEWALEKAVELGVDYFYIYQADHSERARWKKSRLDQIILSASKQSKRTWFPELILADNLEYIKQDAHQRSQGIDLNLWAAHESASLQTKPPEK
;
A
#
# COMPACT_ATOMS: atom_id res chain seq x y z
N MET A 1 -0.88 -27.03 22.08
CA MET A 1 0.40 -27.07 22.83
C MET A 1 1.30 -26.00 22.23
N VAL A 2 1.84 -25.11 23.03
CA VAL A 2 2.82 -24.11 22.61
C VAL A 2 4.16 -24.48 23.21
N SER A 3 5.18 -24.64 22.39
CA SER A 3 6.56 -24.87 22.84
C SER A 3 7.40 -23.64 22.49
N LEU A 4 8.10 -23.09 23.47
CA LEU A 4 8.97 -21.92 23.35
C LEU A 4 10.40 -22.28 23.72
N THR A 5 11.31 -22.09 22.77
CA THR A 5 12.75 -22.12 23.02
C THR A 5 13.34 -20.72 22.73
N LYS A 6 14.59 -20.47 23.10
CA LYS A 6 15.28 -19.19 22.81
C LYS A 6 15.36 -18.85 21.29
N LYS A 7 15.18 -19.82 20.41
CA LYS A 7 15.33 -19.66 18.96
C LYS A 7 14.10 -20.09 18.15
N GLU A 8 13.16 -20.79 18.75
CA GLU A 8 12.04 -21.41 18.04
C GLU A 8 10.78 -21.39 18.88
N ALA A 9 9.63 -21.10 18.26
CA ALA A 9 8.31 -21.21 18.85
C ALA A 9 7.46 -22.13 17.98
N GLN A 10 6.83 -23.13 18.58
CA GLN A 10 5.86 -24.01 17.93
C GLN A 10 4.48 -23.73 18.49
N ALA A 11 3.50 -23.58 17.62
CA ALA A 11 2.12 -23.34 17.99
C ALA A 11 1.17 -24.20 17.13
N VAL A 12 0.05 -24.59 17.69
CA VAL A 12 -1.01 -25.28 16.98
C VAL A 12 -2.18 -24.31 16.78
N ILE A 13 -2.68 -24.22 15.56
CA ILE A 13 -3.88 -23.45 15.26
C ILE A 13 -5.09 -24.21 15.78
N VAL A 14 -5.77 -23.66 16.78
CA VAL A 14 -6.97 -24.26 17.37
C VAL A 14 -8.27 -23.73 16.78
N HIS A 15 -8.23 -22.56 16.16
CA HIS A 15 -9.36 -21.93 15.49
C HIS A 15 -8.87 -21.01 14.38
N SER A 16 -9.59 -20.97 13.27
CA SER A 16 -9.34 -20.03 12.17
C SER A 16 -10.65 -19.50 11.60
N GLU A 17 -10.68 -18.22 11.28
CA GLU A 17 -11.78 -17.56 10.59
C GLU A 17 -11.29 -17.02 9.26
N SER A 18 -12.12 -17.10 8.24
CA SER A 18 -11.84 -16.53 6.92
C SER A 18 -12.69 -15.30 6.69
N PHE A 19 -12.03 -14.19 6.35
CA PHE A 19 -12.69 -12.93 6.04
C PHE A 19 -12.56 -12.65 4.53
N PRO A 20 -13.67 -12.41 3.82
CA PRO A 20 -13.63 -12.05 2.41
C PRO A 20 -12.94 -10.69 2.24
N LYS A 21 -12.22 -10.53 1.13
CA LYS A 21 -11.67 -9.22 0.76
C LYS A 21 -12.80 -8.26 0.43
N SER A 22 -12.67 -7.00 0.87
CA SER A 22 -13.62 -5.96 0.50
C SER A 22 -13.70 -5.81 -1.03
N PRO A 23 -14.88 -5.69 -1.62
CA PRO A 23 -15.03 -5.42 -3.05
C PRO A 23 -14.53 -4.01 -3.44
N ALA A 24 -14.53 -3.08 -2.50
CA ALA A 24 -14.00 -1.73 -2.72
C ALA A 24 -12.47 -1.75 -2.66
N LEU A 25 -11.81 -1.49 -3.78
CA LEU A 25 -10.36 -1.41 -3.87
C LEU A 25 -9.89 0.04 -3.66
N ARG A 26 -8.87 0.20 -2.81
CA ARG A 26 -8.25 1.49 -2.53
C ARG A 26 -6.77 1.42 -2.86
N GLY A 27 -6.33 2.31 -3.73
CA GLY A 27 -4.93 2.44 -4.09
C GLY A 27 -4.38 3.83 -3.73
N VAL A 28 -3.12 3.87 -3.35
CA VAL A 28 -2.37 5.11 -3.17
C VAL A 28 -1.13 5.05 -4.05
N ALA A 29 -0.89 6.11 -4.81
CA ALA A 29 0.31 6.27 -5.61
C ALA A 29 1.14 7.44 -5.07
N MET A 30 2.42 7.23 -4.90
CA MET A 30 3.35 8.23 -4.40
C MET A 30 4.59 8.31 -5.26
N GLY A 31 4.96 9.54 -5.64
CA GLY A 31 6.22 9.78 -6.34
C GLY A 31 7.42 9.43 -5.47
N SER A 32 8.45 8.88 -6.09
CA SER A 32 9.70 8.59 -5.39
C SER A 32 10.30 9.88 -4.82
N LEU A 33 10.55 9.89 -3.52
CA LEU A 33 11.15 11.01 -2.80
C LEU A 33 12.59 10.67 -2.40
N HIS A 34 13.45 11.69 -2.34
CA HIS A 34 14.83 11.53 -1.84
C HIS A 34 14.88 10.99 -0.41
N LYS A 35 13.91 11.36 0.42
CA LYS A 35 13.81 10.90 1.80
C LYS A 35 13.00 9.62 1.88
N LYS A 36 13.69 8.49 1.93
CA LYS A 36 13.09 7.15 2.01
C LYS A 36 12.19 6.98 3.24
N ASP A 37 12.56 7.57 4.36
CA ASP A 37 11.79 7.54 5.62
C ASP A 37 10.37 8.10 5.46
N ARG A 38 10.17 9.11 4.62
CA ARG A 38 8.82 9.64 4.33
C ARG A 38 7.95 8.65 3.56
N ILE A 39 8.53 7.95 2.60
CA ILE A 39 7.81 6.90 1.86
C ILE A 39 7.50 5.72 2.79
N GLU A 40 8.45 5.31 3.62
CA GLU A 40 8.25 4.25 4.60
C GLU A 40 7.13 4.60 5.59
N TRP A 41 7.12 5.83 6.09
CA TRP A 41 6.07 6.32 6.96
C TRP A 41 4.70 6.37 6.24
N ALA A 42 4.65 6.88 5.02
CA ALA A 42 3.42 6.93 4.23
C ALA A 42 2.87 5.53 3.94
N LEU A 43 3.75 4.57 3.62
CA LEU A 43 3.38 3.17 3.43
C LEU A 43 2.77 2.56 4.70
N GLU A 44 3.40 2.78 5.86
CA GLU A 44 2.88 2.33 7.16
C GLU A 44 1.46 2.88 7.39
N LYS A 45 1.26 4.19 7.20
CA LYS A 45 -0.05 4.82 7.39
C LYS A 45 -1.09 4.37 6.36
N ALA A 46 -0.69 4.14 5.12
CA ALA A 46 -1.57 3.60 4.10
C ALA A 46 -2.07 2.18 4.47
N VAL A 47 -1.19 1.34 5.01
CA VAL A 47 -1.55 0.02 5.52
C VAL A 47 -2.57 0.14 6.66
N GLU A 48 -2.32 1.00 7.64
CA GLU A 48 -3.22 1.23 8.78
C GLU A 48 -4.61 1.72 8.33
N LEU A 49 -4.66 2.56 7.29
CA LEU A 49 -5.89 3.11 6.73
C LEU A 49 -6.66 2.15 5.80
N GLY A 50 -6.13 0.96 5.57
CA GLY A 50 -6.84 -0.07 4.81
C GLY A 50 -6.63 -0.01 3.30
N VAL A 51 -5.52 0.53 2.83
CA VAL A 51 -5.15 0.54 1.41
C VAL A 51 -4.88 -0.88 0.91
N ASP A 52 -5.33 -1.19 -0.30
CA ASP A 52 -5.13 -2.49 -0.94
C ASP A 52 -3.90 -2.50 -1.86
N TYR A 53 -3.59 -1.35 -2.47
CA TYR A 53 -2.46 -1.18 -3.39
C TYR A 53 -1.67 0.07 -3.06
N PHE A 54 -0.36 -0.06 -2.98
CA PHE A 54 0.54 1.07 -2.80
C PHE A 54 1.55 1.11 -3.94
N TYR A 55 1.54 2.18 -4.71
CA TYR A 55 2.43 2.40 -5.83
C TYR A 55 3.51 3.39 -5.46
N ILE A 56 4.76 3.05 -5.77
CA ILE A 56 5.87 4.00 -5.75
C ILE A 56 6.31 4.17 -7.20
N TYR A 57 6.29 5.38 -7.72
CA TYR A 57 6.68 5.66 -9.10
C TYR A 57 7.78 6.69 -9.19
N GLN A 58 8.52 6.62 -10.30
CA GLN A 58 9.54 7.59 -10.65
C GLN A 58 8.86 8.85 -11.22
N ALA A 59 8.95 9.98 -10.51
CA ALA A 59 8.49 11.25 -11.01
C ALA A 59 9.57 11.92 -11.92
N ASP A 60 9.16 12.74 -12.87
CA ASP A 60 10.03 13.32 -13.92
C ASP A 60 11.26 14.07 -13.39
N HIS A 61 11.20 14.61 -12.19
CA HIS A 61 12.27 15.36 -11.54
C HIS A 61 12.87 14.67 -10.32
N SER A 62 12.58 13.37 -10.11
CA SER A 62 13.11 12.63 -8.99
C SER A 62 14.34 11.82 -9.40
N GLU A 63 15.37 11.78 -8.54
CA GLU A 63 16.47 10.84 -8.72
C GLU A 63 15.96 9.41 -8.61
N ARG A 64 16.57 8.48 -9.38
CA ARG A 64 16.27 7.05 -9.28
C ARG A 64 16.61 6.55 -7.89
N ALA A 65 15.61 6.51 -7.03
CA ALA A 65 15.74 5.88 -5.73
C ALA A 65 15.70 4.36 -5.89
N ARG A 66 16.77 3.69 -5.48
CA ARG A 66 16.78 2.22 -5.39
C ARG A 66 16.01 1.80 -4.14
N TRP A 67 14.83 1.28 -4.34
CA TRP A 67 14.01 0.73 -3.26
C TRP A 67 14.38 -0.72 -2.99
N LYS A 68 14.66 -1.04 -1.73
CA LYS A 68 14.77 -2.43 -1.29
C LYS A 68 13.37 -2.95 -1.00
N LYS A 69 12.80 -3.72 -1.93
CA LYS A 69 11.47 -4.30 -1.79
C LYS A 69 11.32 -5.08 -0.49
N SER A 70 12.32 -5.85 -0.09
CA SER A 70 12.34 -6.61 1.17
C SER A 70 12.14 -5.72 2.41
N ARG A 71 12.71 -4.53 2.43
CA ARG A 71 12.52 -3.57 3.54
C ARG A 71 11.08 -3.06 3.57
N LEU A 72 10.52 -2.71 2.44
CA LEU A 72 9.14 -2.22 2.33
C LEU A 72 8.12 -3.32 2.65
N ASP A 73 8.36 -4.56 2.22
CA ASP A 73 7.53 -5.72 2.57
C ASP A 73 7.52 -5.98 4.09
N GLN A 74 8.65 -5.77 4.77
CA GLN A 74 8.71 -5.87 6.24
C GLN A 74 7.85 -4.77 6.92
N ILE A 75 7.84 -3.56 6.38
CA ILE A 75 7.01 -2.47 6.90
C ILE A 75 5.52 -2.83 6.73
N ILE A 76 5.14 -3.33 5.56
CA ILE A 76 3.78 -3.80 5.30
C ILE A 76 3.39 -4.89 6.30
N LEU A 77 4.24 -5.89 6.48
CA LEU A 77 3.97 -6.99 7.41
C LEU A 77 3.80 -6.50 8.85
N SER A 78 4.69 -5.63 9.32
CA SER A 78 4.62 -5.08 10.68
C SER A 78 3.37 -4.23 10.88
N ALA A 79 3.08 -3.32 9.97
CA ALA A 79 1.90 -2.46 10.02
C ALA A 79 0.60 -3.27 9.92
N SER A 80 0.57 -4.30 9.08
CA SER A 80 -0.60 -5.19 8.95
C SER A 80 -0.87 -5.98 10.22
N LYS A 81 0.16 -6.49 10.88
CA LYS A 81 0.02 -7.17 12.19
C LYS A 81 -0.49 -6.21 13.25
N GLN A 82 0.06 -5.02 13.32
CA GLN A 82 -0.30 -4.01 14.32
C GLN A 82 -1.73 -3.48 14.13
N SER A 83 -2.16 -3.31 12.90
CA SER A 83 -3.52 -2.88 12.55
C SER A 83 -4.53 -4.03 12.42
N LYS A 84 -4.11 -5.26 12.72
CA LYS A 84 -4.93 -6.49 12.66
C LYS A 84 -5.59 -6.71 11.29
N ARG A 85 -4.87 -6.40 10.21
CA ARG A 85 -5.36 -6.63 8.86
C ARG A 85 -5.29 -8.12 8.50
N THR A 86 -6.34 -8.62 7.90
CA THR A 86 -6.43 -9.99 7.36
C THR A 86 -5.88 -10.08 5.94
N TRP A 87 -5.82 -8.96 5.21
CA TRP A 87 -5.30 -8.85 3.84
C TRP A 87 -4.13 -7.89 3.79
N PHE A 88 -3.03 -8.35 3.23
CA PHE A 88 -1.86 -7.51 3.02
C PHE A 88 -2.04 -6.64 1.76
N PRO A 89 -1.69 -5.36 1.81
CA PRO A 89 -1.62 -4.55 0.61
C PRO A 89 -0.49 -5.01 -0.30
N GLU A 90 -0.70 -4.86 -1.60
CA GLU A 90 0.32 -5.14 -2.61
C GLU A 90 1.14 -3.87 -2.87
N LEU A 91 2.48 -4.02 -2.83
CA LEU A 91 3.41 -2.96 -3.19
C LEU A 91 3.83 -3.11 -4.64
N ILE A 92 3.70 -2.04 -5.40
CA ILE A 92 4.02 -1.99 -6.82
C ILE A 92 5.04 -0.86 -7.07
N LEU A 93 6.19 -1.24 -7.59
CA LEU A 93 7.19 -0.29 -8.04
C LEU A 93 6.94 -0.01 -9.53
N ALA A 94 6.49 1.20 -9.84
CA ALA A 94 6.10 1.61 -11.18
C ALA A 94 7.11 2.57 -11.80
N ASP A 95 7.32 2.48 -13.11
CA ASP A 95 8.23 3.35 -13.81
C ASP A 95 7.67 4.77 -13.96
N ASN A 96 6.37 4.90 -14.12
CA ASN A 96 5.71 6.18 -14.33
C ASN A 96 4.22 6.14 -13.94
N LEU A 97 3.59 7.30 -13.97
CA LEU A 97 2.17 7.45 -13.61
C LEU A 97 1.23 6.79 -14.62
N GLU A 98 1.62 6.72 -15.88
CA GLU A 98 0.80 6.08 -16.92
C GLU A 98 0.65 4.58 -16.69
N TYR A 99 1.75 3.91 -16.32
CA TYR A 99 1.69 2.51 -15.90
C TYR A 99 0.71 2.29 -14.74
N ILE A 100 0.71 3.20 -13.75
CA ILE A 100 -0.20 3.10 -12.60
C ILE A 100 -1.66 3.20 -13.04
N LYS A 101 -1.98 4.11 -13.93
CA LYS A 101 -3.34 4.25 -14.46
C LYS A 101 -3.81 2.99 -15.17
N GLN A 102 -2.95 2.40 -16.00
CA GLN A 102 -3.25 1.17 -16.72
C GLN A 102 -3.44 -0.01 -15.78
N ASP A 103 -2.53 -0.20 -14.83
CA ASP A 103 -2.59 -1.28 -13.83
C ASP A 103 -3.83 -1.14 -12.93
N ALA A 104 -4.12 0.06 -12.45
CA ALA A 104 -5.30 0.33 -11.64
C ALA A 104 -6.60 0.06 -12.42
N HIS A 105 -6.64 0.43 -13.69
CA HIS A 105 -7.79 0.16 -14.56
C HIS A 105 -8.00 -1.34 -14.77
N GLN A 106 -6.94 -2.11 -15.01
CA GLN A 106 -7.03 -3.57 -15.11
C GLN A 106 -7.54 -4.21 -13.83
N ARG A 107 -7.06 -3.75 -12.67
CA ARG A 107 -7.47 -4.27 -11.36
C ARG A 107 -8.90 -3.92 -11.00
N SER A 108 -9.43 -2.83 -11.54
CA SER A 108 -10.81 -2.42 -11.31
C SER A 108 -11.84 -3.36 -11.97
N GLN A 109 -11.42 -4.21 -12.91
CA GLN A 109 -12.27 -5.20 -13.60
C GLN A 109 -13.58 -4.61 -14.16
N GLY A 110 -13.52 -3.39 -14.67
CA GLY A 110 -14.69 -2.70 -15.24
C GLY A 110 -15.55 -1.95 -14.21
N ILE A 111 -15.14 -1.88 -12.96
CA ILE A 111 -15.72 -0.97 -11.97
C ILE A 111 -15.18 0.44 -12.24
N ASP A 112 -16.05 1.44 -12.14
CA ASP A 112 -15.65 2.83 -12.32
C ASP A 112 -14.50 3.21 -11.38
N LEU A 113 -13.40 3.66 -11.98
CA LEU A 113 -12.20 4.04 -11.26
C LEU A 113 -12.18 5.56 -11.06
N ASN A 114 -12.27 5.99 -9.81
CA ASN A 114 -12.09 7.39 -9.46
C ASN A 114 -10.62 7.66 -9.13
N LEU A 115 -9.98 8.49 -9.95
CA LEU A 115 -8.60 8.91 -9.76
C LEU A 115 -8.54 10.35 -9.23
N TRP A 116 -7.83 10.52 -8.12
CA TRP A 116 -7.61 11.81 -7.47
C TRP A 116 -6.12 12.10 -7.42
N ALA A 117 -5.73 13.32 -7.77
CA ALA A 117 -4.36 13.76 -7.63
C ALA A 117 -4.28 14.92 -6.63
N ALA A 118 -3.42 14.78 -5.62
CA ALA A 118 -3.05 15.89 -4.75
C ALA A 118 -1.80 16.57 -5.36
N HIS A 119 -1.95 17.83 -5.72
CA HIS A 119 -0.88 18.66 -6.29
C HIS A 119 -0.82 19.99 -5.56
N GLU A 120 0.38 20.45 -5.22
CA GLU A 120 0.56 21.70 -4.44
C GLU A 120 0.01 22.96 -5.11
N SER A 121 -0.02 22.98 -6.45
CA SER A 121 -0.59 24.10 -7.23
C SER A 121 -2.05 23.88 -7.65
N ALA A 122 -2.71 22.81 -7.17
CA ALA A 122 -4.12 22.60 -7.41
C ALA A 122 -4.94 23.69 -6.68
N SER A 123 -5.77 24.43 -7.40
CA SER A 123 -6.71 25.35 -6.78
C SER A 123 -7.71 24.56 -5.92
N LEU A 124 -8.14 25.13 -4.78
CA LEU A 124 -9.06 24.52 -3.82
C LEU A 124 -10.46 24.17 -4.36
N GLN A 125 -10.67 24.25 -5.67
CA GLN A 125 -11.97 24.01 -6.31
C GLN A 125 -12.30 22.54 -6.58
N THR A 126 -11.34 21.63 -6.46
CA THR A 126 -11.59 20.19 -6.59
C THR A 126 -11.71 19.55 -5.21
N LYS A 127 -12.87 19.71 -4.59
CA LYS A 127 -13.23 18.93 -3.40
C LYS A 127 -13.29 17.44 -3.79
N PRO A 128 -12.70 16.52 -2.99
CA PRO A 128 -12.98 15.11 -3.17
C PRO A 128 -14.48 14.87 -2.98
N PRO A 129 -15.07 13.86 -3.66
CA PRO A 129 -16.48 13.54 -3.49
C PRO A 129 -16.77 13.27 -2.03
N GLU A 130 -17.79 13.90 -1.52
CA GLU A 130 -18.35 13.56 -0.22
C GLU A 130 -18.86 12.11 -0.30
N LYS A 131 -18.56 11.35 0.74
CA LYS A 131 -18.97 9.94 0.84
C LYS A 131 -20.49 9.81 0.89
#